data_687e572464cb44111fbebe529a93713a
#
_entry.id   687e572464cb44111fbebe529a93713a
#
_cell.length_a   1.000
_cell.length_b   1.000
_cell.length_c   1.000
_cell.angle_alpha   90.00
_cell.angle_beta   90.00
_cell.angle_gamma   90.00
#
_symmetry.space_group_name_H-M   'P 1'
#
loop_
_entity.id
_entity.type
_entity.pdbx_description
1 polymer ?
#
loop_
_entity_poly.entity_id
_entity_poly.type
_entity_poly.pdbx_seq_one_letter_code
_entity_poly.pdbx_strand_id
1 'polypeptide(L)'
;MKFIKIKLLTALTLITVTAFIGCSKDNGAIPKNVNIEDVPAISTNLETGGTTANITFSSQATFQGKFKVAVFFPGATPPTKVDVVVRKSAANVKVFKADITSLPASFTVTAAEITALFGTPLALNDNYDFAPDIYVGTRKYEAFPSVGLGSGQGITGMSSIGYGEFVRYSVK
;
A
#
# COMPACT_ATOMS: atom_id res chain seq x y z
N MET A 1 43.58 -35.33 -44.16
CA MET A 1 43.61 -34.22 -43.18
C MET A 1 42.71 -33.02 -43.51
N LYS A 2 42.45 -32.66 -44.75
CA LYS A 2 41.58 -31.52 -45.14
C LYS A 2 40.11 -31.71 -44.70
N PHE A 3 39.52 -32.90 -44.86
CA PHE A 3 38.11 -33.16 -44.50
C PHE A 3 37.79 -33.11 -43.03
N ILE A 4 38.74 -33.42 -42.16
CA ILE A 4 38.54 -33.34 -40.68
C ILE A 4 38.49 -31.89 -40.25
N LYS A 5 39.30 -31.02 -40.81
CA LYS A 5 39.32 -29.57 -40.49
C LYS A 5 38.02 -28.89 -40.93
N ILE A 6 37.42 -29.29 -42.09
CA ILE A 6 36.16 -28.74 -42.54
C ILE A 6 35.02 -29.19 -41.64
N LYS A 7 34.96 -30.47 -41.26
CA LYS A 7 33.92 -30.97 -40.31
C LYS A 7 34.03 -30.32 -38.93
N LEU A 8 35.21 -30.04 -38.44
CA LEU A 8 35.43 -29.38 -37.18
C LEU A 8 34.99 -27.90 -37.26
N LEU A 9 35.27 -27.23 -38.36
CA LEU A 9 34.86 -25.84 -38.58
C LEU A 9 33.34 -25.68 -38.68
N THR A 10 32.66 -26.61 -39.36
CA THR A 10 31.18 -26.60 -39.47
C THR A 10 30.50 -26.95 -38.13
N ALA A 11 31.09 -27.85 -37.36
CA ALA A 11 30.55 -28.13 -36.01
C ALA A 11 30.71 -26.93 -35.08
N LEU A 12 31.82 -26.21 -35.14
CA LEU A 12 32.07 -25.04 -34.29
C LEU A 12 31.13 -23.87 -34.67
N THR A 13 30.87 -23.64 -35.96
CA THR A 13 29.91 -22.62 -36.42
C THR A 13 28.46 -22.96 -36.03
N LEU A 14 28.08 -24.23 -36.04
CA LEU A 14 26.75 -24.66 -35.65
C LEU A 14 26.51 -24.43 -34.14
N ILE A 15 27.52 -24.70 -33.30
CA ILE A 15 27.47 -24.48 -31.85
C ILE A 15 27.38 -22.99 -31.51
N THR A 16 28.13 -22.13 -32.24
CA THR A 16 28.06 -20.68 -32.02
C THR A 16 26.71 -20.09 -32.41
N VAL A 17 26.09 -20.55 -33.50
CA VAL A 17 24.77 -20.05 -33.91
C VAL A 17 23.67 -20.44 -32.92
N THR A 18 23.72 -21.65 -32.36
CA THR A 18 22.74 -22.07 -31.33
C THR A 18 22.89 -21.32 -29.99
N ALA A 19 24.11 -20.87 -29.66
CA ALA A 19 24.34 -20.10 -28.42
C ALA A 19 23.72 -18.69 -28.47
N PHE A 20 23.48 -18.12 -29.65
CA PHE A 20 22.86 -16.79 -29.80
C PHE A 20 21.33 -16.82 -29.88
N ILE A 21 20.71 -17.99 -30.07
CA ILE A 21 19.25 -18.11 -30.15
C ILE A 21 18.60 -18.35 -28.78
N GLY A 22 19.43 -18.61 -27.76
CA GLY A 22 18.97 -19.02 -26.42
C GLY A 22 18.54 -17.92 -25.44
N CYS A 23 18.54 -16.64 -25.86
CA CYS A 23 18.10 -15.53 -25.01
C CYS A 23 17.15 -14.58 -25.72
N SER A 24 16.12 -15.10 -26.37
CA SER A 24 14.92 -14.28 -26.48
C SER A 24 14.35 -14.16 -25.08
N LYS A 25 14.21 -12.94 -24.56
CA LYS A 25 13.38 -12.69 -23.38
C LYS A 25 12.02 -13.34 -23.67
N ASP A 26 11.86 -14.56 -23.19
CA ASP A 26 10.54 -15.13 -23.07
C ASP A 26 9.79 -14.23 -22.10
N ASN A 27 8.82 -13.49 -22.59
CA ASN A 27 7.94 -12.68 -21.74
C ASN A 27 7.08 -13.58 -20.85
N GLY A 28 7.47 -14.84 -20.68
CA GLY A 28 6.80 -15.84 -19.85
C GLY A 28 5.35 -16.05 -20.27
N ALA A 29 4.73 -17.05 -19.72
CA ALA A 29 3.30 -17.32 -19.88
C ALA A 29 2.40 -16.32 -19.13
N ILE A 30 2.87 -15.11 -18.84
CA ILE A 30 2.01 -14.05 -18.32
C ILE A 30 1.17 -13.57 -19.49
N PRO A 31 -0.15 -13.76 -19.46
CA PRO A 31 -1.03 -13.28 -20.52
C PRO A 31 -0.78 -11.79 -20.71
N LYS A 32 -0.53 -11.34 -21.94
CA LYS A 32 -0.33 -9.92 -22.30
C LYS A 32 -1.52 -9.02 -21.92
N ASN A 33 -2.59 -9.59 -21.41
CA ASN A 33 -3.82 -8.91 -20.99
C ASN A 33 -3.90 -8.66 -19.49
N VAL A 34 -2.88 -8.99 -18.69
CA VAL A 34 -2.82 -8.54 -17.30
C VAL A 34 -2.30 -7.11 -17.33
N ASN A 35 -3.20 -6.15 -17.36
CA ASN A 35 -2.87 -4.77 -17.08
C ASN A 35 -2.45 -4.71 -15.59
N ILE A 36 -1.14 -4.76 -15.36
CA ILE A 36 -0.57 -4.45 -14.05
C ILE A 36 -0.71 -2.94 -13.90
N GLU A 37 -1.61 -2.52 -13.04
CA GLU A 37 -1.73 -1.11 -12.71
C GLU A 37 -0.65 -0.72 -11.71
N ASP A 38 0.04 0.36 -12.01
CA ASP A 38 1.05 0.93 -11.13
C ASP A 38 0.37 1.80 -10.07
N VAL A 39 0.00 1.16 -8.94
CA VAL A 39 -0.57 1.86 -7.79
C VAL A 39 0.55 2.19 -6.83
N PRO A 40 0.82 3.47 -6.53
CA PRO A 40 1.90 3.83 -5.63
C PRO A 40 1.65 3.30 -4.21
N ALA A 41 2.70 2.77 -3.57
CA ALA A 41 2.63 2.41 -2.16
C ALA A 41 2.55 3.67 -1.31
N ILE A 42 1.44 3.81 -0.57
CA ILE A 42 1.21 4.92 0.36
C ILE A 42 1.29 4.39 1.78
N SER A 43 2.19 4.94 2.58
CA SER A 43 2.34 4.57 3.98
C SER A 43 1.54 5.51 4.89
N THR A 44 1.01 4.94 5.97
CA THR A 44 0.34 5.67 7.06
C THR A 44 1.01 5.32 8.38
N ASN A 45 1.65 6.29 9.01
CA ASN A 45 2.40 6.10 10.25
C ASN A 45 2.07 7.20 11.27
N LEU A 46 2.16 6.87 12.56
CA LEU A 46 2.15 7.91 13.59
C LEU A 46 3.32 8.87 13.37
N GLU A 47 3.17 10.15 13.69
CA GLU A 47 4.28 11.12 13.64
C GLU A 47 5.42 10.75 14.59
N THR A 48 5.13 10.04 15.68
CA THR A 48 6.11 9.51 16.63
C THR A 48 6.77 8.20 16.17
N GLY A 49 6.37 7.69 15.00
CA GLY A 49 6.78 6.38 14.49
C GLY A 49 5.84 5.25 14.91
N GLY A 50 5.85 4.17 14.12
CA GLY A 50 4.96 3.02 14.30
C GLY A 50 3.54 3.26 13.77
N THR A 51 2.67 2.29 14.07
CA THR A 51 1.32 2.23 13.49
C THR A 51 0.20 2.07 14.52
N THR A 52 0.52 2.03 15.82
CA THR A 52 -0.48 1.83 16.87
C THR A 52 -0.29 2.80 18.02
N ALA A 53 -1.39 3.34 18.53
CA ALA A 53 -1.43 4.19 19.73
C ALA A 53 -2.71 3.93 20.51
N ASN A 54 -2.75 4.39 21.78
CA ASN A 54 -3.90 4.24 22.65
C ASN A 54 -4.61 5.58 22.87
N ILE A 55 -5.93 5.49 22.98
CA ILE A 55 -6.81 6.54 23.49
C ILE A 55 -7.16 6.13 24.92
N THR A 56 -6.70 6.87 25.93
CA THR A 56 -7.08 6.60 27.32
C THR A 56 -8.55 6.94 27.50
N PHE A 57 -9.39 5.96 27.83
CA PHE A 57 -10.84 6.13 27.91
C PHE A 57 -11.27 7.21 28.90
N SER A 58 -10.65 7.24 30.08
CA SER A 58 -10.97 8.22 31.13
C SER A 58 -10.60 9.67 30.76
N SER A 59 -9.69 9.87 29.82
CA SER A 59 -9.23 11.21 29.35
C SER A 59 -9.45 11.42 27.86
N GLN A 60 -10.32 10.66 27.21
CA GLN A 60 -10.53 10.72 25.77
C GLN A 60 -10.92 12.11 25.25
N ALA A 61 -11.58 12.93 26.07
CA ALA A 61 -11.97 14.28 25.68
C ALA A 61 -10.79 15.18 25.29
N THR A 62 -9.60 14.93 25.83
CA THR A 62 -8.36 15.69 25.52
C THR A 62 -7.46 14.98 24.52
N PHE A 63 -7.90 13.83 23.97
CA PHE A 63 -7.12 13.06 23.04
C PHE A 63 -6.87 13.82 21.74
N GLN A 64 -5.60 13.81 21.32
CA GLN A 64 -5.13 14.31 20.02
C GLN A 64 -4.14 13.31 19.43
N GLY A 65 -4.58 12.48 18.51
CA GLY A 65 -3.73 11.60 17.74
C GLY A 65 -3.13 12.33 16.55
N LYS A 66 -1.87 12.02 16.21
CA LYS A 66 -1.20 12.59 15.03
C LYS A 66 -0.63 11.49 14.17
N PHE A 67 -0.91 11.54 12.87
CA PHE A 67 -0.38 10.61 11.91
C PHE A 67 -0.09 11.29 10.57
N LYS A 68 0.74 10.65 9.77
CA LYS A 68 1.19 11.13 8.47
C LYS A 68 0.90 10.09 7.40
N VAL A 69 0.43 10.57 6.25
CA VAL A 69 0.26 9.80 5.01
C VAL A 69 1.31 10.26 4.01
N ALA A 70 2.06 9.34 3.42
CA ALA A 70 3.16 9.67 2.51
C ALA A 70 3.35 8.61 1.42
N VAL A 71 3.87 9.02 0.26
CA VAL A 71 4.41 8.07 -0.72
C VAL A 71 5.59 7.36 -0.08
N PHE A 72 5.58 6.03 -0.07
CA PHE A 72 6.59 5.25 0.65
C PHE A 72 7.92 5.16 -0.11
N PHE A 73 7.88 4.90 -1.41
CA PHE A 73 9.09 4.80 -2.21
C PHE A 73 9.47 6.16 -2.82
N PRO A 74 10.66 6.69 -2.51
CA PRO A 74 11.15 7.93 -3.14
C PRO A 74 11.17 7.79 -4.66
N GLY A 75 10.66 8.81 -5.36
CA GLY A 75 10.62 8.83 -6.82
C GLY A 75 9.45 8.09 -7.47
N ALA A 76 8.58 7.40 -6.69
CA ALA A 76 7.33 6.87 -7.24
C ALA A 76 6.40 8.00 -7.65
N THR A 77 5.66 7.79 -8.74
CA THR A 77 4.63 8.74 -9.18
C THR A 77 3.55 8.86 -8.11
N PRO A 78 3.26 10.06 -7.60
CA PRO A 78 2.20 10.24 -6.62
C PRO A 78 0.83 9.86 -7.19
N PRO A 79 -0.14 9.46 -6.36
CA PRO A 79 -1.51 9.26 -6.80
C PRO A 79 -2.16 10.58 -7.21
N THR A 80 -3.26 10.52 -7.95
CA THR A 80 -4.04 11.71 -8.33
C THR A 80 -4.55 12.44 -7.08
N LYS A 81 -5.02 11.67 -6.10
CA LYS A 81 -5.42 12.12 -4.76
C LYS A 81 -5.51 10.92 -3.83
N VAL A 82 -5.64 11.16 -2.54
CA VAL A 82 -6.06 10.17 -1.55
C VAL A 82 -7.21 10.72 -0.71
N ASP A 83 -8.11 9.84 -0.29
CA ASP A 83 -9.09 10.14 0.76
C ASP A 83 -8.70 9.35 2.01
N VAL A 84 -8.42 10.03 3.11
CA VAL A 84 -8.16 9.36 4.38
C VAL A 84 -9.48 8.85 4.93
N VAL A 85 -9.59 7.54 5.07
CA VAL A 85 -10.77 6.87 5.62
C VAL A 85 -10.46 6.29 7.00
N VAL A 86 -11.49 6.13 7.81
CA VAL A 86 -11.41 5.51 9.13
C VAL A 86 -12.40 4.35 9.23
N ARG A 87 -11.91 3.22 9.75
CA ARG A 87 -12.70 2.01 9.97
C ARG A 87 -12.83 1.75 11.48
N LYS A 88 -14.06 1.55 11.95
CA LYS A 88 -14.35 1.04 13.30
C LYS A 88 -14.54 -0.49 13.32
N SER A 89 -15.14 -1.03 12.24
CA SER A 89 -15.32 -2.47 12.02
C SER A 89 -15.34 -2.75 10.50
N ALA A 90 -15.31 -4.01 10.10
CA ALA A 90 -15.24 -4.40 8.69
C ALA A 90 -16.32 -3.72 7.81
N ALA A 91 -17.51 -3.49 8.33
CA ALA A 91 -18.64 -2.91 7.59
C ALA A 91 -18.85 -1.40 7.84
N ASN A 92 -18.03 -0.76 8.70
CA ASN A 92 -18.25 0.63 9.10
C ASN A 92 -17.01 1.48 8.81
N VAL A 93 -16.91 1.92 7.56
CA VAL A 93 -15.86 2.80 7.05
C VAL A 93 -16.45 4.18 6.78
N LYS A 94 -15.76 5.24 7.20
CA LYS A 94 -16.14 6.64 7.00
C LYS A 94 -14.99 7.42 6.41
N VAL A 95 -15.29 8.43 5.61
CA VAL A 95 -14.27 9.37 5.12
C VAL A 95 -13.94 10.36 6.23
N PHE A 96 -12.69 10.42 6.63
CA PHE A 96 -12.17 11.37 7.62
C PHE A 96 -11.74 12.68 6.96
N LYS A 97 -10.92 12.60 5.90
CA LYS A 97 -10.50 13.77 5.09
C LYS A 97 -10.49 13.35 3.63
N ALA A 98 -11.15 14.11 2.78
CA ALA A 98 -11.23 13.85 1.35
C ALA A 98 -10.27 14.76 0.55
N ASP A 99 -10.03 14.35 -0.70
CA ASP A 99 -9.40 15.16 -1.75
C ASP A 99 -7.99 15.68 -1.41
N ILE A 100 -7.17 14.84 -0.78
CA ILE A 100 -5.78 15.15 -0.47
C ILE A 100 -4.94 14.93 -1.74
N THR A 101 -4.46 16.00 -2.34
CA THR A 101 -3.68 15.97 -3.59
C THR A 101 -2.18 16.16 -3.39
N SER A 102 -1.74 16.51 -2.18
CA SER A 102 -0.34 16.72 -1.85
C SER A 102 0.12 15.79 -0.74
N LEU A 103 1.18 15.02 -0.98
CA LEU A 103 1.82 14.14 -0.02
C LEU A 103 3.31 14.53 0.13
N PRO A 104 3.89 14.42 1.33
CA PRO A 104 3.29 13.91 2.57
C PRO A 104 2.29 14.88 3.20
N ALA A 105 1.26 14.33 3.85
CA ALA A 105 0.24 15.11 4.58
C ALA A 105 0.12 14.59 6.02
N SER A 106 0.09 15.50 6.98
CA SER A 106 -0.08 15.22 8.42
C SER A 106 -1.50 15.56 8.87
N PHE A 107 -2.04 14.72 9.74
CA PHE A 107 -3.39 14.85 10.26
C PHE A 107 -3.39 14.77 11.78
N THR A 108 -4.23 15.60 12.39
CA THR A 108 -4.60 15.46 13.79
C THR A 108 -6.02 14.89 13.85
N VAL A 109 -6.24 13.95 14.75
CA VAL A 109 -7.55 13.35 15.01
C VAL A 109 -7.87 13.46 16.49
N THR A 110 -9.12 13.83 16.79
CA THR A 110 -9.65 13.96 18.14
C THR A 110 -10.77 12.96 18.39
N ALA A 111 -11.05 12.65 19.68
CA ALA A 111 -12.18 11.80 20.03
C ALA A 111 -13.53 12.42 19.60
N ALA A 112 -13.62 13.75 19.62
CA ALA A 112 -14.83 14.47 19.16
C ALA A 112 -15.08 14.27 17.67
N GLU A 113 -14.02 14.34 16.81
CA GLU A 113 -14.15 14.08 15.37
C GLU A 113 -14.56 12.63 15.09
N ILE A 114 -13.98 11.65 15.80
CA ILE A 114 -14.35 10.24 15.67
C ILE A 114 -15.83 10.06 16.07
N THR A 115 -16.25 10.63 17.20
CA THR A 115 -17.64 10.59 17.65
C THR A 115 -18.60 11.18 16.62
N ALA A 116 -18.23 12.33 16.05
CA ALA A 116 -19.06 12.97 15.01
C ALA A 116 -19.20 12.11 13.75
N LEU A 117 -18.12 11.43 13.32
CA LEU A 117 -18.12 10.57 12.14
C LEU A 117 -19.00 9.32 12.32
N PHE A 118 -18.95 8.70 13.48
CA PHE A 118 -19.66 7.45 13.75
C PHE A 118 -21.02 7.63 14.42
N GLY A 119 -21.33 8.84 14.90
CA GLY A 119 -22.59 9.15 15.61
C GLY A 119 -22.70 8.48 16.97
N THR A 120 -21.62 7.91 17.49
CA THR A 120 -21.59 7.21 18.79
C THR A 120 -20.32 7.58 19.56
N PRO A 121 -20.40 7.76 20.90
CA PRO A 121 -19.20 7.95 21.72
C PRO A 121 -18.22 6.78 21.59
N LEU A 122 -16.94 7.05 21.86
CA LEU A 122 -15.93 6.01 21.94
C LEU A 122 -16.20 5.12 23.15
N ALA A 123 -16.07 3.80 22.96
CA ALA A 123 -16.22 2.82 24.01
C ALA A 123 -14.92 2.06 24.26
N LEU A 124 -14.75 1.51 25.48
CA LEU A 124 -13.60 0.65 25.80
C LEU A 124 -13.48 -0.51 24.78
N ASN A 125 -12.27 -0.77 24.37
CA ASN A 125 -11.89 -1.76 23.37
C ASN A 125 -12.30 -1.44 21.92
N ASP A 126 -12.89 -0.27 21.65
CA ASP A 126 -13.04 0.20 20.28
C ASP A 126 -11.66 0.37 19.62
N ASN A 127 -11.59 0.06 18.33
CA ASN A 127 -10.42 0.31 17.49
C ASN A 127 -10.82 1.16 16.29
N TYR A 128 -9.98 2.13 15.97
CA TYR A 128 -10.16 3.03 14.84
C TYR A 128 -8.92 2.97 13.95
N ASP A 129 -9.08 2.39 12.76
CA ASP A 129 -8.01 2.21 11.78
C ASP A 129 -8.11 3.31 10.71
N PHE A 130 -7.07 4.12 10.57
CA PHE A 130 -6.97 5.18 9.58
C PHE A 130 -6.04 4.77 8.45
N ALA A 131 -6.51 4.86 7.20
CA ALA A 131 -5.73 4.53 6.01
C ALA A 131 -6.21 5.36 4.81
N PRO A 132 -5.40 5.49 3.73
CA PRO A 132 -5.80 6.22 2.54
C PRO A 132 -6.48 5.29 1.52
N ASP A 133 -7.65 5.67 1.05
CA ASP A 133 -8.14 5.24 -0.26
C ASP A 133 -7.32 5.96 -1.33
N ILE A 134 -6.77 5.23 -2.29
CA ILE A 134 -5.84 5.76 -3.30
C ILE A 134 -6.58 5.93 -4.62
N TYR A 135 -6.37 7.06 -5.29
CA TYR A 135 -6.92 7.32 -6.62
C TYR A 135 -5.80 7.45 -7.66
N VAL A 136 -5.87 6.63 -8.70
CA VAL A 136 -4.98 6.71 -9.87
C VAL A 136 -5.86 6.99 -11.09
N GLY A 137 -5.78 8.20 -11.62
CA GLY A 137 -6.73 8.68 -12.62
C GLY A 137 -8.16 8.69 -12.05
N THR A 138 -9.06 7.98 -12.70
CA THR A 138 -10.47 7.85 -12.27
C THR A 138 -10.73 6.63 -11.38
N ARG A 139 -9.72 5.79 -11.17
CA ARG A 139 -9.86 4.51 -10.44
C ARG A 139 -9.55 4.67 -8.98
N LYS A 140 -10.40 4.10 -8.13
CA LYS A 140 -10.28 4.09 -6.67
C LYS A 140 -9.81 2.72 -6.19
N TYR A 141 -8.82 2.72 -5.30
CA TYR A 141 -8.31 1.56 -4.57
C TYR A 141 -8.59 1.75 -3.09
N GLU A 142 -9.53 0.98 -2.59
CA GLU A 142 -10.01 1.10 -1.21
C GLU A 142 -9.03 0.51 -0.22
N ALA A 143 -8.73 1.24 0.85
CA ALA A 143 -7.92 0.76 1.96
C ALA A 143 -8.60 -0.38 2.73
N PHE A 144 -9.94 -0.34 2.83
CA PHE A 144 -10.74 -1.32 3.55
C PHE A 144 -11.89 -1.84 2.68
N PRO A 145 -11.58 -2.63 1.62
CA PRO A 145 -12.62 -3.15 0.74
C PRO A 145 -13.54 -4.12 1.47
N SER A 146 -14.82 -4.08 1.14
CA SER A 146 -15.83 -4.97 1.72
C SER A 146 -15.73 -6.41 1.23
N VAL A 147 -15.07 -6.61 0.08
CA VAL A 147 -14.85 -7.92 -0.56
C VAL A 147 -13.40 -8.00 -1.04
N GLY A 148 -12.79 -9.19 -0.96
CA GLY A 148 -11.43 -9.44 -1.41
C GLY A 148 -10.38 -9.48 -0.29
N LEU A 149 -9.10 -9.54 -0.66
CA LEU A 149 -7.97 -9.73 0.26
C LEU A 149 -7.54 -8.47 1.02
N GLY A 150 -8.25 -7.37 0.91
CA GLY A 150 -7.84 -6.05 1.38
C GLY A 150 -7.96 -5.77 2.87
N SER A 151 -8.20 -6.75 3.73
CA SER A 151 -8.42 -6.50 5.15
C SER A 151 -7.14 -6.60 5.98
N GLY A 152 -6.11 -5.83 5.64
CA GLY A 152 -4.91 -5.72 6.50
C GLY A 152 -3.97 -6.92 6.43
N GLN A 153 -4.01 -7.67 5.36
CA GLN A 153 -2.96 -8.62 4.99
C GLN A 153 -1.83 -7.84 4.29
N GLY A 154 -1.21 -6.92 5.02
CA GLY A 154 -0.08 -6.17 4.53
C GLY A 154 1.00 -7.08 3.96
N ILE A 155 1.81 -6.55 3.06
CA ILE A 155 2.96 -7.29 2.52
C ILE A 155 3.85 -7.65 3.71
N THR A 156 3.85 -8.93 4.07
CA THR A 156 4.58 -9.46 5.22
C THR A 156 6.05 -9.02 5.14
N GLY A 157 6.53 -8.33 6.17
CA GLY A 157 7.89 -7.84 6.25
C GLY A 157 8.09 -6.37 5.88
N MET A 158 7.16 -5.69 5.22
CA MET A 158 7.31 -4.25 4.93
C MET A 158 7.22 -3.38 6.19
N SER A 159 6.54 -3.83 7.23
CA SER A 159 6.51 -3.14 8.52
C SER A 159 7.89 -2.99 9.15
N SER A 160 8.81 -3.95 8.93
CA SER A 160 10.19 -3.90 9.44
C SER A 160 11.02 -2.77 8.82
N ILE A 161 10.64 -2.28 7.65
CA ILE A 161 11.28 -1.13 6.97
C ILE A 161 10.48 0.17 7.13
N GLY A 162 9.52 0.20 8.06
CA GLY A 162 8.76 1.40 8.38
C GLY A 162 7.51 1.64 7.54
N TYR A 163 7.08 0.66 6.73
CA TYR A 163 5.82 0.76 6.01
C TYR A 163 4.64 0.45 6.91
N GLY A 164 3.71 1.39 7.05
CA GLY A 164 2.43 1.20 7.71
C GLY A 164 1.29 1.30 6.70
N GLU A 165 0.43 0.31 6.64
CA GLU A 165 -0.77 0.37 5.80
C GLU A 165 -1.84 1.26 6.43
N PHE A 166 -1.98 1.16 7.74
CA PHE A 166 -2.92 1.96 8.52
C PHE A 166 -2.36 2.27 9.89
N VAL A 167 -2.88 3.32 10.50
CA VAL A 167 -2.64 3.65 11.92
C VAL A 167 -3.86 3.24 12.72
N ARG A 168 -3.64 2.53 13.82
CA ARG A 168 -4.68 2.10 14.76
C ARG A 168 -4.63 2.92 16.05
N TYR A 169 -5.77 3.47 16.41
CA TYR A 169 -6.02 4.01 17.76
C TYR A 169 -6.97 3.08 18.49
N SER A 170 -6.50 2.52 19.62
CA SER A 170 -7.26 1.60 20.47
C SER A 170 -7.71 2.31 21.74
N VAL A 171 -8.99 2.21 22.08
CA VAL A 171 -9.54 2.79 23.32
C VAL A 171 -9.26 1.83 24.48
N LYS A 172 -8.48 2.29 25.47
CA LYS A 172 -8.00 1.51 26.62
C LYS A 172 -8.35 2.19 27.95
#